data_b91350675ef95edc53ea40af014e905c
#
_entry.id   b91350675ef95edc53ea40af014e905c
#
_cell.length_a   1.000
_cell.length_b   1.000
_cell.length_c   1.000
_cell.angle_alpha   90.00
_cell.angle_beta   90.00
_cell.angle_gamma   90.00
#
_symmetry.space_group_name_H-M   'P 1'
#
loop_
_entity.id
_entity.type
_entity.pdbx_description
1 polymer ?
#
loop_
_entity_poly.entity_id
_entity_poly.type
_entity_poly.pdbx_seq_one_letter_code
_entity_poly.pdbx_strand_id
1 'polypeptide(L)'
;MKCPKCNCQESKVVDTRPTDDGFKIRRRRECAECGYRFTTYEKIEETQIVVIKRDGTRQGYNRDKIINGLIKACDKRSVSFKQIEGIADRVEKQLLNTFQNEVSTEVIGELVMNELQSVDDVAYVRFASVYRKFKDINTFMDELKKILDERNNKEIN
;
A
#
# COMPACT_ATOMS: atom_id res chain seq x y z
N MET A 1 -21.14 -15.91 -18.51
CA MET A 1 -21.27 -16.37 -17.10
C MET A 1 -22.31 -17.49 -17.10
N LYS A 2 -22.01 -18.65 -16.49
CA LYS A 2 -22.89 -19.82 -16.52
C LYS A 2 -24.23 -19.54 -15.86
N CYS A 3 -25.31 -20.00 -16.51
CA CYS A 3 -26.65 -20.00 -15.93
C CYS A 3 -26.70 -20.98 -14.76
N PRO A 4 -27.16 -20.58 -13.56
CA PRO A 4 -27.24 -21.49 -12.40
C PRO A 4 -28.31 -22.57 -12.55
N LYS A 5 -29.24 -22.47 -13.53
CA LYS A 5 -30.30 -23.42 -13.75
C LYS A 5 -29.95 -24.48 -14.80
N CYS A 6 -29.41 -24.11 -15.96
CA CYS A 6 -29.13 -25.02 -17.07
C CYS A 6 -27.67 -25.13 -17.45
N ASN A 7 -26.77 -24.41 -16.78
CA ASN A 7 -25.33 -24.34 -17.06
C ASN A 7 -24.94 -23.78 -18.44
N CYS A 8 -25.87 -23.23 -19.23
CA CYS A 8 -25.56 -22.53 -20.46
C CYS A 8 -24.59 -21.36 -20.19
N GLN A 9 -23.61 -21.15 -21.07
CA GLN A 9 -22.61 -20.10 -20.89
C GLN A 9 -23.07 -18.75 -21.40
N GLU A 10 -24.12 -18.71 -22.21
CA GLU A 10 -24.63 -17.50 -22.82
C GLU A 10 -25.75 -16.87 -21.99
N SER A 11 -25.60 -15.60 -21.70
CA SER A 11 -26.60 -14.77 -21.02
C SER A 11 -26.53 -13.34 -21.50
N LYS A 12 -27.68 -12.68 -21.66
CA LYS A 12 -27.79 -11.26 -21.95
C LYS A 12 -28.00 -10.45 -20.66
N VAL A 13 -27.44 -9.25 -20.60
CA VAL A 13 -27.70 -8.29 -19.53
C VAL A 13 -28.99 -7.54 -19.84
N VAL A 14 -29.96 -7.60 -18.95
CA VAL A 14 -31.28 -6.95 -19.12
C VAL A 14 -31.41 -5.66 -18.29
N ASP A 15 -30.62 -5.52 -17.22
CA ASP A 15 -30.58 -4.32 -16.39
C ASP A 15 -29.21 -4.16 -15.75
N THR A 16 -28.74 -2.91 -15.59
CA THR A 16 -27.46 -2.56 -14.94
C THR A 16 -27.69 -1.35 -14.05
N ARG A 17 -27.33 -1.46 -12.78
CA ARG A 17 -27.44 -0.37 -11.81
C ARG A 17 -26.21 -0.36 -10.88
N PRO A 18 -25.67 0.81 -10.52
CA PRO A 18 -24.72 0.90 -9.42
C PRO A 18 -25.40 0.48 -8.12
N THR A 19 -24.63 -0.01 -7.16
CA THR A 19 -25.11 -0.19 -5.79
C THR A 19 -25.08 1.15 -5.05
N ASP A 20 -25.84 1.27 -3.96
CA ASP A 20 -25.98 2.51 -3.21
C ASP A 20 -24.64 3.03 -2.64
N ASP A 21 -23.69 2.11 -2.39
CA ASP A 21 -22.32 2.41 -1.98
C ASP A 21 -21.40 2.88 -3.12
N GLY A 22 -21.83 2.74 -4.38
CA GLY A 22 -21.07 3.10 -5.58
C GLY A 22 -19.90 2.17 -5.92
N PHE A 23 -19.56 1.22 -5.06
CA PHE A 23 -18.37 0.34 -5.25
C PHE A 23 -18.64 -0.92 -6.06
N LYS A 24 -19.89 -1.21 -6.38
CA LYS A 24 -20.28 -2.41 -7.12
C LYS A 24 -21.28 -2.07 -8.20
N ILE A 25 -21.32 -2.89 -9.25
CA ILE A 25 -22.33 -2.82 -10.29
C ILE A 25 -23.19 -4.07 -10.20
N ARG A 26 -24.50 -3.87 -9.97
CA ARG A 26 -25.47 -4.94 -10.01
C ARG A 26 -25.97 -5.11 -11.44
N ARG A 27 -25.85 -6.33 -11.99
CA ARG A 27 -26.37 -6.66 -13.31
C ARG A 27 -27.42 -7.75 -13.22
N ARG A 28 -28.60 -7.52 -13.78
CA ARG A 28 -29.62 -8.53 -13.97
C ARG A 28 -29.40 -9.18 -15.32
N ARG A 29 -29.28 -10.50 -15.33
CA ARG A 29 -29.01 -11.29 -16.52
C ARG A 29 -30.16 -12.23 -16.81
N GLU A 30 -30.36 -12.58 -18.09
CA GLU A 30 -31.30 -13.57 -18.56
C GLU A 30 -30.56 -14.61 -19.41
N CYS A 31 -30.74 -15.89 -19.09
CA CYS A 31 -30.13 -16.96 -19.84
C CYS A 31 -30.71 -17.03 -21.26
N ALA A 32 -29.83 -17.17 -22.27
CA ALA A 32 -30.27 -17.25 -23.67
C ALA A 32 -31.07 -18.52 -23.98
N GLU A 33 -30.81 -19.64 -23.28
CA GLU A 33 -31.48 -20.93 -23.50
C GLU A 33 -32.77 -21.08 -22.69
N CYS A 34 -32.68 -20.98 -21.36
CA CYS A 34 -33.83 -21.33 -20.50
C CYS A 34 -34.62 -20.13 -19.99
N GLY A 35 -34.25 -18.89 -20.37
CA GLY A 35 -34.91 -17.67 -19.94
C GLY A 35 -34.79 -17.36 -18.43
N TYR A 36 -34.04 -18.17 -17.67
CA TYR A 36 -33.89 -17.95 -16.23
C TYR A 36 -33.17 -16.63 -15.96
N ARG A 37 -33.73 -15.82 -15.06
CA ARG A 37 -33.19 -14.53 -14.67
C ARG A 37 -32.40 -14.64 -13.36
N PHE A 38 -31.17 -14.18 -13.38
CA PHE A 38 -30.27 -14.14 -12.20
C PHE A 38 -29.55 -12.82 -12.09
N THR A 39 -29.09 -12.51 -10.90
CA THR A 39 -28.36 -11.28 -10.61
C THR A 39 -26.89 -11.60 -10.38
N THR A 40 -26.03 -10.74 -10.91
CA THR A 40 -24.58 -10.79 -10.66
C THR A 40 -24.10 -9.44 -10.17
N TYR A 41 -23.01 -9.44 -9.42
CA TYR A 41 -22.34 -8.25 -8.97
C TYR A 41 -20.92 -8.22 -9.53
N GLU A 42 -20.57 -7.12 -10.15
CA GLU A 42 -19.17 -6.80 -10.43
C GLU A 42 -18.66 -5.95 -9.29
N LYS A 43 -17.50 -6.28 -8.76
CA LYS A 43 -16.76 -5.50 -7.76
C LYS A 43 -15.32 -5.40 -8.19
N ILE A 44 -14.66 -4.31 -7.78
CA ILE A 44 -13.21 -4.20 -7.93
C ILE A 44 -12.58 -5.28 -7.04
N GLU A 45 -11.69 -6.07 -7.61
CA GLU A 45 -10.92 -7.03 -6.84
C GLU A 45 -9.91 -6.28 -5.97
N GLU A 46 -10.04 -6.40 -4.67
CA GLU A 46 -9.07 -5.86 -3.73
C GLU A 46 -7.86 -6.78 -3.71
N THR A 47 -6.76 -6.33 -4.31
CA THR A 47 -5.49 -7.02 -4.24
C THR A 47 -4.93 -6.90 -2.83
N GLN A 48 -4.98 -7.96 -2.05
CA GLN A 48 -4.34 -7.99 -0.73
C GLN A 48 -2.84 -8.17 -0.90
N ILE A 49 -2.06 -7.16 -0.50
CA ILE A 49 -0.61 -7.25 -0.48
C ILE A 49 -0.19 -8.15 0.69
N VAL A 50 0.62 -9.15 0.40
CA VAL A 50 1.27 -10.01 1.40
C VAL A 50 2.66 -9.49 1.69
N VAL A 51 2.96 -9.29 2.97
CA VAL A 51 4.27 -8.83 3.42
C VAL A 51 5.11 -10.02 3.86
N ILE A 52 6.29 -10.17 3.24
CA ILE A 52 7.28 -11.17 3.60
C ILE A 52 8.22 -10.56 4.64
N LYS A 53 8.26 -11.16 5.82
CA LYS A 53 9.19 -10.76 6.89
C LYS A 53 10.58 -11.33 6.66
N ARG A 54 11.57 -10.78 7.39
CA ARG A 54 12.97 -11.24 7.35
C ARG A 54 13.16 -12.72 7.74
N ASP A 55 12.28 -13.26 8.57
CA ASP A 55 12.27 -14.67 8.95
C ASP A 55 11.55 -15.58 7.94
N GLY A 56 11.12 -15.00 6.79
CA GLY A 56 10.39 -15.70 5.74
C GLY A 56 8.89 -15.85 6.01
N THR A 57 8.38 -15.43 7.16
CA THR A 57 6.95 -15.50 7.47
C THR A 57 6.15 -14.49 6.63
N ARG A 58 4.93 -14.87 6.27
CA ARG A 58 4.02 -14.06 5.47
C ARG A 58 2.88 -13.53 6.33
N GLN A 59 2.54 -12.26 6.15
CA GLN A 59 1.39 -11.64 6.81
C GLN A 59 0.71 -10.65 5.86
N GLY A 60 -0.58 -10.39 6.05
CA GLY A 60 -1.27 -9.32 5.32
C GLY A 60 -0.63 -7.95 5.62
N TYR A 61 -0.62 -7.08 4.60
CA TYR A 61 -0.24 -5.69 4.80
C TYR A 61 -1.12 -5.02 5.85
N ASN A 62 -0.50 -4.22 6.70
CA ASN A 62 -1.21 -3.49 7.74
C ASN A 62 -0.65 -2.05 7.82
N ARG A 63 -1.46 -1.10 7.38
CA ARG A 63 -1.17 0.34 7.36
C ARG A 63 -0.83 0.90 8.74
N ASP A 64 -1.49 0.41 9.80
CA ASP A 64 -1.27 0.90 11.17
C ASP A 64 0.15 0.63 11.66
N LYS A 65 0.81 -0.41 11.16
CA LYS A 65 2.22 -0.67 11.49
C LYS A 65 3.14 0.42 10.96
N ILE A 66 2.88 0.93 9.76
CA ILE A 66 3.63 2.05 9.18
C ILE A 66 3.36 3.31 9.99
N ILE A 67 2.10 3.65 10.24
CA ILE A 67 1.70 4.83 11.03
C ILE A 67 2.35 4.80 12.41
N ASN A 68 2.28 3.68 13.13
CA ASN A 68 2.88 3.54 14.45
C ASN A 68 4.42 3.66 14.41
N GLY A 69 5.07 3.16 13.37
CA GLY A 69 6.51 3.36 13.15
C GLY A 69 6.87 4.81 12.93
N LEU A 70 6.10 5.50 12.09
CA LEU A 70 6.25 6.94 11.81
C LEU A 70 6.01 7.81 13.04
N ILE A 71 4.96 7.54 13.84
CA ILE A 71 4.68 8.26 15.09
C ILE A 71 5.87 8.19 16.03
N LYS A 72 6.46 6.99 16.21
CA LYS A 72 7.64 6.81 17.08
C LYS A 72 8.87 7.57 16.56
N ALA A 73 9.09 7.56 15.25
CA ALA A 73 10.20 8.29 14.66
C ALA A 73 10.03 9.81 14.77
N CYS A 74 8.81 10.31 14.60
CA CYS A 74 8.46 11.72 14.64
C CYS A 74 8.17 12.26 16.05
N ASP A 75 8.35 11.44 17.11
CA ASP A 75 8.11 11.89 18.49
C ASP A 75 8.92 13.14 18.83
N LYS A 76 8.25 14.17 19.38
CA LYS A 76 8.83 15.50 19.68
C LYS A 76 9.43 16.23 18.47
N ARG A 77 8.95 15.93 17.24
CA ARG A 77 9.28 16.68 16.03
C ARG A 77 8.06 17.47 15.56
N SER A 78 8.30 18.51 14.77
CA SER A 78 7.24 19.37 14.20
C SER A 78 6.54 18.73 13.00
N VAL A 79 6.26 17.42 13.07
CA VAL A 79 5.57 16.64 12.05
C VAL A 79 4.15 16.37 12.54
N SER A 80 3.17 16.89 11.81
CA SER A 80 1.75 16.71 12.15
C SER A 80 1.26 15.29 11.82
N PHE A 81 0.23 14.83 12.52
CA PHE A 81 -0.40 13.53 12.23
C PHE A 81 -0.88 13.44 10.77
N LYS A 82 -1.40 14.54 10.21
CA LYS A 82 -1.82 14.61 8.81
C LYS A 82 -0.66 14.35 7.83
N GLN A 83 0.55 14.82 8.15
CA GLN A 83 1.75 14.53 7.34
C GLN A 83 2.12 13.05 7.44
N ILE A 84 2.01 12.44 8.63
CA ILE A 84 2.25 11.01 8.86
C ILE A 84 1.27 10.17 8.03
N GLU A 85 -0.03 10.51 8.06
CA GLU A 85 -1.04 9.84 7.23
C GLU A 85 -0.73 9.99 5.74
N GLY A 86 -0.35 11.19 5.30
CA GLY A 86 0.02 11.45 3.91
C GLY A 86 1.23 10.62 3.44
N ILE A 87 2.23 10.40 4.31
CA ILE A 87 3.34 9.47 4.02
C ILE A 87 2.81 8.05 3.85
N ALA A 88 1.98 7.57 4.79
CA ALA A 88 1.42 6.23 4.74
C ALA A 88 0.58 6.00 3.46
N ASP A 89 -0.21 7.00 3.05
CA ASP A 89 -1.03 6.94 1.82
C ASP A 89 -0.15 6.87 0.56
N ARG A 90 0.94 7.65 0.49
CA ARG A 90 1.86 7.61 -0.66
C ARG A 90 2.60 6.27 -0.75
N VAL A 91 3.06 5.75 0.39
CA VAL A 91 3.69 4.43 0.46
C VAL A 91 2.71 3.34 0.01
N GLU A 92 1.49 3.35 0.51
CA GLU A 92 0.44 2.38 0.14
C GLU A 92 0.12 2.45 -1.36
N LYS A 93 -0.03 3.66 -1.91
CA LYS A 93 -0.23 3.87 -3.35
C LYS A 93 0.93 3.32 -4.18
N GLN A 94 2.17 3.51 -3.76
CA GLN A 94 3.34 2.95 -4.43
C GLN A 94 3.36 1.43 -4.38
N LEU A 95 3.03 0.85 -3.22
CA LEU A 95 2.93 -0.60 -3.05
C LEU A 95 1.87 -1.21 -3.99
N LEU A 96 0.67 -0.65 -4.03
CA LEU A 96 -0.43 -1.12 -4.88
C LEU A 96 -0.11 -0.99 -6.38
N ASN A 97 0.62 0.05 -6.77
CA ASN A 97 0.97 0.27 -8.18
C ASN A 97 2.16 -0.58 -8.66
N THR A 98 3.08 -0.93 -7.76
CA THR A 98 4.35 -1.57 -8.14
C THR A 98 4.34 -3.08 -7.88
N PHE A 99 3.64 -3.53 -6.83
CA PHE A 99 3.64 -4.92 -6.39
C PHE A 99 2.25 -5.53 -6.54
N GLN A 100 2.17 -6.64 -7.28
CA GLN A 100 0.87 -7.28 -7.52
C GLN A 100 0.39 -8.12 -6.33
N ASN A 101 1.29 -8.85 -5.64
CA ASN A 101 0.87 -9.79 -4.59
C ASN A 101 1.77 -9.80 -3.35
N GLU A 102 3.09 -9.74 -3.49
CA GLU A 102 4.02 -9.89 -2.37
C GLU A 102 5.06 -8.77 -2.35
N VAL A 103 5.43 -8.31 -1.16
CA VAL A 103 6.47 -7.30 -0.94
C VAL A 103 7.25 -7.64 0.33
N SER A 104 8.55 -7.41 0.34
CA SER A 104 9.35 -7.62 1.55
C SER A 104 9.24 -6.42 2.51
N THR A 105 9.48 -6.67 3.80
CA THR A 105 9.55 -5.60 4.80
C THR A 105 10.64 -4.59 4.47
N GLU A 106 11.74 -5.01 3.86
CA GLU A 106 12.85 -4.14 3.45
C GLU A 106 12.41 -3.10 2.42
N VAL A 107 11.64 -3.52 1.42
CA VAL A 107 11.10 -2.60 0.41
C VAL A 107 10.15 -1.58 1.03
N ILE A 108 9.25 -2.03 1.90
CA ILE A 108 8.33 -1.11 2.61
C ILE A 108 9.11 -0.07 3.40
N GLY A 109 10.16 -0.49 4.09
CA GLY A 109 10.97 0.43 4.87
C GLY A 109 11.75 1.42 4.03
N GLU A 110 12.32 1.02 2.91
CA GLU A 110 12.98 1.95 1.99
C GLU A 110 11.96 2.98 1.45
N LEU A 111 10.74 2.58 1.10
CA LEU A 111 9.69 3.51 0.68
C LEU A 111 9.35 4.52 1.79
N VAL A 112 9.20 4.05 3.03
CA VAL A 112 8.94 4.94 4.18
C VAL A 112 10.10 5.89 4.42
N MET A 113 11.34 5.42 4.34
CA MET A 113 12.53 6.24 4.52
C MET A 113 12.65 7.33 3.45
N ASN A 114 12.40 7.00 2.19
CA ASN A 114 12.41 7.98 1.10
C ASN A 114 11.40 9.11 1.31
N GLU A 115 10.21 8.78 1.81
CA GLU A 115 9.19 9.77 2.14
C GLU A 115 9.57 10.63 3.36
N LEU A 116 10.14 10.01 4.42
CA LEU A 116 10.58 10.72 5.63
C LEU A 116 11.71 11.70 5.38
N GLN A 117 12.66 11.36 4.50
CA GLN A 117 13.79 12.20 4.16
C GLN A 117 13.37 13.59 3.65
N SER A 118 12.23 13.68 2.97
CA SER A 118 11.69 14.95 2.48
C SER A 118 10.95 15.76 3.55
N VAL A 119 10.67 15.19 4.71
CA VAL A 119 9.82 15.77 5.76
C VAL A 119 10.63 16.19 6.99
N ASP A 120 11.48 15.31 7.52
CA ASP A 120 12.27 15.59 8.72
C ASP A 120 13.47 14.65 8.81
N ASP A 121 14.69 15.22 8.73
CA ASP A 121 15.96 14.48 8.74
C ASP A 121 16.16 13.67 10.04
N VAL A 122 15.72 14.21 11.19
CA VAL A 122 15.88 13.55 12.49
C VAL A 122 14.92 12.35 12.60
N ALA A 123 13.68 12.51 12.13
CA ALA A 123 12.74 11.40 12.06
C ALA A 123 13.23 10.30 11.09
N TYR A 124 13.82 10.69 9.96
CA TYR A 124 14.47 9.75 9.03
C TYR A 124 15.57 8.94 9.74
N VAL A 125 16.52 9.61 10.40
CA VAL A 125 17.64 8.96 11.10
C VAL A 125 17.15 8.00 12.18
N ARG A 126 16.13 8.40 12.96
CA ARG A 126 15.51 7.54 13.98
C ARG A 126 14.85 6.31 13.37
N PHE A 127 14.11 6.49 12.29
CA PHE A 127 13.46 5.38 11.59
C PHE A 127 14.51 4.43 11.02
N ALA A 128 15.53 4.98 10.33
CA ALA A 128 16.63 4.22 9.76
C ALA A 128 17.42 3.43 10.82
N SER A 129 17.65 4.00 12.01
CA SER A 129 18.39 3.34 13.09
C SER A 129 17.74 2.02 13.57
N VAL A 130 16.40 1.98 13.54
CA VAL A 130 15.64 0.77 13.89
C VAL A 130 15.52 -0.18 12.71
N TYR A 131 15.36 0.39 11.50
CA TYR A 131 14.99 -0.36 10.32
C TYR A 131 16.17 -1.02 9.61
N ARG A 132 17.29 -0.29 9.41
CA ARG A 132 18.48 -0.76 8.67
C ARG A 132 19.41 -1.66 9.46
N LYS A 133 19.24 -1.83 10.79
CA LYS A 133 20.15 -2.64 11.64
C LYS A 133 21.62 -2.40 11.27
N PHE A 134 22.13 -1.21 11.53
CA PHE A 134 23.52 -0.87 11.29
C PHE A 134 24.44 -1.86 12.04
N LYS A 135 25.43 -2.41 11.33
CA LYS A 135 26.36 -3.38 11.90
C LYS A 135 27.31 -2.77 12.91
N ASP A 136 27.67 -1.50 12.69
CA ASP A 136 28.58 -0.73 13.50
C ASP A 136 28.33 0.78 13.36
N ILE A 137 29.03 1.56 14.17
CA ILE A 137 28.94 3.02 14.20
C ILE A 137 29.42 3.65 12.86
N ASN A 138 30.40 3.04 12.19
CA ASN A 138 30.93 3.61 10.95
C ASN A 138 29.89 3.55 9.84
N THR A 139 29.20 2.43 9.69
CA THR A 139 28.11 2.28 8.71
C THR A 139 26.97 3.28 8.98
N PHE A 140 26.68 3.58 10.24
CA PHE A 140 25.71 4.60 10.62
C PHE A 140 26.21 6.01 10.28
N MET A 141 27.47 6.32 10.55
CA MET A 141 28.10 7.62 10.20
C MET A 141 28.13 7.85 8.69
N ASP A 142 28.37 6.82 7.90
CA ASP A 142 28.36 6.95 6.44
C ASP A 142 26.96 7.26 5.89
N GLU A 143 25.92 6.72 6.52
CA GLU A 143 24.55 7.09 6.18
C GLU A 143 24.22 8.54 6.52
N LEU A 144 24.68 9.03 7.68
CA LEU A 144 24.52 10.44 8.07
C LEU A 144 25.24 11.39 7.11
N LYS A 145 26.46 11.03 6.64
CA LYS A 145 27.19 11.83 5.64
C LYS A 145 26.43 11.94 4.33
N LYS A 146 25.84 10.84 3.84
CA LYS A 146 25.02 10.87 2.62
C LYS A 146 23.86 11.86 2.72
N ILE A 147 23.16 11.87 3.85
CA ILE A 147 22.05 12.81 4.09
C ILE A 147 22.54 14.25 4.05
N LEU A 148 23.67 14.54 4.68
CA LEU A 148 24.27 15.88 4.69
C LEU A 148 24.70 16.32 3.29
N ASP A 149 25.31 15.44 2.52
CA ASP A 149 25.75 15.73 1.14
C ASP A 149 24.57 15.98 0.20
N GLU A 150 23.49 15.21 0.31
CA GLU A 150 22.28 15.41 -0.47
C GLU A 150 21.57 16.73 -0.13
N ARG A 151 21.61 17.14 1.14
CA ARG A 151 21.06 18.42 1.58
C ARG A 151 21.86 19.59 1.02
N ASN A 152 23.18 19.55 1.14
CA ASN A 152 24.07 20.58 0.59
C ASN A 152 23.89 20.75 -0.91
N ASN A 153 23.65 19.67 -1.65
CA ASN A 153 23.38 19.71 -3.09
C ASN A 153 22.00 20.30 -3.45
N LYS A 154 21.01 20.22 -2.54
CA LYS A 154 19.69 20.83 -2.74
C LYS A 154 19.65 22.33 -2.44
N GLU A 155 20.54 22.82 -1.60
CA GLU A 155 20.65 24.27 -1.26
C GLU A 155 21.42 25.08 -2.31
N ILE A 156 22.14 24.42 -3.24
CA ILE A 156 22.95 25.05 -4.30
C ILE A 156 22.18 25.20 -5.62
N ASN A 157 21.02 24.55 -5.77
CA ASN A 157 20.15 24.63 -6.96
C ASN A 157 18.82 25.35 -6.65
#